data_9833bd789020f82c7adea994cf64892f
#
_entry.id   9833bd789020f82c7adea994cf64892f
#
_cell.length_a   1.000
_cell.length_b   1.000
_cell.length_c   1.000
_cell.angle_alpha   90.00
_cell.angle_beta   90.00
_cell.angle_gamma   90.00
#
_symmetry.space_group_name_H-M   'P 1'
#
loop_
_entity.id
_entity.type
_entity.pdbx_description
1 polymer ?
#
loop_
_entity_poly.entity_id
_entity_poly.type
_entity_poly.pdbx_seq_one_letter_code
_entity_poly.pdbx_strand_id
1 'polypeptide(L)'
;STPRLEGFSMPPEWAPHECTWMEFPPANKEFAADPAELAAARATWASVANTIARFEPVRMVCNLGESHISRELLDPAIELFETTTGDAWCRDSGPTFLTHPDGRLGATLWTFNAWGDRGFSDPTDERHVGVFIAGLAGAEVFPSSMVNEGGGIHVDGQGTVICTETVQLEIGRAHV
;
A
#
# COMPACT_ATOMS: atom_id res chain seq x y z
N SER A 1 -18.66 -6.97 -11.13
CA SER A 1 -18.75 -5.60 -11.66
C SER A 1 -17.37 -4.98 -11.70
N THR A 2 -17.12 -4.02 -12.57
CA THR A 2 -15.86 -3.26 -12.60
C THR A 2 -16.09 -1.87 -11.99
N PRO A 3 -15.06 -1.24 -11.39
CA PRO A 3 -15.20 0.10 -10.80
C PRO A 3 -15.86 1.12 -11.75
N ARG A 4 -15.46 1.10 -13.02
CA ARG A 4 -16.01 2.01 -14.03
C ARG A 4 -17.51 1.86 -14.24
N LEU A 5 -18.01 0.62 -14.24
CA LEU A 5 -19.45 0.34 -14.41
C LEU A 5 -20.26 0.82 -13.20
N GLU A 6 -19.62 0.87 -12.02
CA GLU A 6 -20.21 1.38 -10.78
C GLU A 6 -19.98 2.90 -10.60
N GLY A 7 -19.37 3.58 -11.58
CA GLY A 7 -19.17 5.02 -11.56
C GLY A 7 -17.93 5.52 -10.81
N PHE A 8 -17.03 4.63 -10.42
CA PHE A 8 -15.76 4.99 -9.77
C PHE A 8 -14.67 5.35 -10.76
N SER A 9 -13.77 6.23 -10.32
CA SER A 9 -12.56 6.61 -11.05
C SER A 9 -11.36 6.75 -10.11
N MET A 10 -10.15 6.51 -10.63
CA MET A 10 -8.92 6.74 -9.88
C MET A 10 -8.59 8.23 -9.91
N PRO A 11 -8.50 8.90 -8.75
CA PRO A 11 -8.08 10.30 -8.69
C PRO A 11 -6.58 10.44 -8.95
N PRO A 12 -6.08 11.61 -9.36
CA PRO A 12 -4.65 11.87 -9.45
C PRO A 12 -4.02 11.97 -8.05
N GLU A 13 -2.71 11.78 -7.96
CA GLU A 13 -1.97 11.81 -6.69
C GLU A 13 -2.09 13.16 -5.95
N TRP A 14 -2.35 14.25 -6.63
CA TRP A 14 -2.53 15.59 -6.05
C TRP A 14 -3.99 15.94 -5.69
N ALA A 15 -4.91 14.98 -5.80
CA ALA A 15 -6.25 15.16 -5.25
C ALA A 15 -6.19 15.30 -3.72
N PRO A 16 -7.14 16.02 -3.09
CA PRO A 16 -7.15 16.12 -1.63
C PRO A 16 -7.18 14.76 -0.96
N HIS A 17 -6.30 14.55 0.01
CA HIS A 17 -6.20 13.34 0.80
C HIS A 17 -6.97 13.46 2.12
N GLU A 18 -7.58 12.36 2.57
CA GLU A 18 -8.05 12.24 3.95
C GLU A 18 -6.91 11.80 4.88
N CYS A 19 -6.03 10.94 4.39
CA CYS A 19 -4.85 10.48 5.09
C CYS A 19 -3.86 9.81 4.12
N THR A 20 -2.60 9.66 4.55
CA THR A 20 -1.60 8.79 3.91
C THR A 20 -1.52 7.47 4.67
N TRP A 21 -1.61 6.36 3.94
CA TRP A 21 -1.33 5.02 4.44
C TRP A 21 0.12 4.65 4.22
N MET A 22 0.71 4.03 5.24
CA MET A 22 2.09 3.52 5.19
C MET A 22 2.16 2.15 5.86
N GLU A 23 3.19 1.36 5.54
CA GLU A 23 3.56 0.14 6.24
C GLU A 23 4.90 0.34 6.94
N PHE A 24 5.03 -0.21 8.15
CA PHE A 24 6.25 -0.12 8.93
C PHE A 24 7.11 -1.37 8.69
N PRO A 25 8.43 -1.24 8.45
CA PRO A 25 9.30 -2.38 8.15
C PRO A 25 9.23 -3.48 9.21
N PRO A 26 8.74 -4.70 8.86
CA PRO A 26 8.61 -5.81 9.79
C PRO A 26 9.97 -6.50 10.03
N ALA A 27 10.09 -7.20 11.15
CA ALA A 27 11.24 -8.07 11.41
C ALA A 27 11.05 -9.41 10.66
N ASN A 28 11.23 -9.42 9.36
CA ASN A 28 11.14 -10.60 8.51
C ASN A 28 12.48 -10.99 7.89
N LYS A 29 12.49 -11.98 6.98
CA LYS A 29 13.71 -12.48 6.34
C LYS A 29 14.42 -11.40 5.51
N GLU A 30 13.69 -10.46 4.97
CA GLU A 30 14.19 -9.42 4.09
C GLU A 30 14.86 -8.30 4.87
N PHE A 31 14.18 -7.79 5.91
CA PHE A 31 14.68 -6.70 6.74
C PHE A 31 15.49 -7.15 7.95
N ALA A 32 15.31 -8.38 8.44
CA ALA A 32 15.94 -8.87 9.65
C ALA A 32 17.22 -9.69 9.43
N ALA A 33 17.71 -9.81 8.20
CA ALA A 33 19.01 -10.45 7.93
C ALA A 33 20.16 -9.73 8.65
N ASP A 34 20.05 -8.39 8.78
CA ASP A 34 20.92 -7.56 9.60
C ASP A 34 20.08 -6.64 10.51
N PRO A 35 20.17 -6.79 11.86
CA PRO A 35 19.46 -5.91 12.80
C PRO A 35 19.77 -4.42 12.63
N ALA A 36 20.97 -4.06 12.16
CA ALA A 36 21.35 -2.68 11.93
C ALA A 36 20.64 -2.12 10.70
N GLU A 37 20.51 -2.91 9.63
CA GLU A 37 19.74 -2.53 8.44
C GLU A 37 18.25 -2.37 8.75
N LEU A 38 17.66 -3.29 9.53
CA LEU A 38 16.28 -3.15 9.98
C LEU A 38 16.07 -1.87 10.79
N ALA A 39 16.97 -1.58 11.74
CA ALA A 39 16.88 -0.36 12.53
C ALA A 39 16.98 0.91 11.66
N ALA A 40 17.88 0.91 10.68
CA ALA A 40 18.03 2.02 9.72
C ALA A 40 16.79 2.19 8.83
N ALA A 41 16.20 1.09 8.34
CA ALA A 41 14.96 1.10 7.59
C ALA A 41 13.82 1.70 8.43
N ARG A 42 13.61 1.21 9.65
CA ARG A 42 12.58 1.71 10.58
C ARG A 42 12.74 3.19 10.87
N ALA A 43 13.96 3.66 11.12
CA ALA A 43 14.25 5.07 11.34
C ALA A 43 13.92 5.92 10.09
N THR A 44 14.21 5.42 8.90
CA THR A 44 13.91 6.09 7.64
C THR A 44 12.41 6.19 7.40
N TRP A 45 11.67 5.09 7.55
CA TRP A 45 10.20 5.10 7.43
C TRP A 45 9.54 6.01 8.45
N ALA A 46 9.99 5.96 9.71
CA ALA A 46 9.50 6.85 10.75
C ALA A 46 9.77 8.32 10.43
N SER A 47 10.95 8.66 9.91
CA SER A 47 11.28 10.03 9.50
C SER A 47 10.34 10.53 8.40
N VAL A 48 10.02 9.70 7.41
CA VAL A 48 9.05 10.03 6.35
C VAL A 48 7.65 10.21 6.93
N ALA A 49 7.17 9.25 7.72
CA ALA A 49 5.84 9.30 8.33
C ALA A 49 5.66 10.53 9.23
N ASN A 50 6.63 10.82 10.10
CA ASN A 50 6.63 11.99 10.99
C ASN A 50 6.67 13.32 10.20
N THR A 51 7.30 13.31 9.03
CA THR A 51 7.30 14.48 8.14
C THR A 51 5.93 14.69 7.52
N ILE A 52 5.31 13.65 6.99
CA ILE A 52 3.97 13.70 6.39
C ILE A 52 2.93 14.12 7.44
N ALA A 53 3.02 13.59 8.67
CA ALA A 53 2.10 13.89 9.77
C ALA A 53 2.02 15.38 10.14
N ARG A 54 2.98 16.19 9.68
CA ARG A 54 2.93 17.66 9.84
C ARG A 54 1.99 18.34 8.86
N PHE A 55 1.53 17.64 7.83
CA PHE A 55 0.72 18.19 6.73
C PHE A 55 -0.63 17.49 6.61
N GLU A 56 -0.69 16.19 6.85
CA GLU A 56 -1.91 15.40 6.76
C GLU A 56 -1.87 14.20 7.72
N PRO A 57 -3.04 13.63 8.09
CA PRO A 57 -3.08 12.44 8.94
C PRO A 57 -2.33 11.27 8.30
N VAL A 58 -1.59 10.52 9.12
CA VAL A 58 -0.90 9.31 8.71
C VAL A 58 -1.50 8.11 9.45
N ARG A 59 -1.76 7.05 8.72
CA ARG A 59 -2.17 5.74 9.23
C ARG A 59 -1.09 4.72 8.89
N MET A 60 -0.51 4.13 9.92
CA MET A 60 0.59 3.18 9.77
C MET A 60 0.12 1.77 10.10
N VAL A 61 0.29 0.87 9.15
CA VAL A 61 0.14 -0.56 9.36
C VAL A 61 1.49 -1.13 9.85
N CYS A 62 1.47 -1.94 10.88
CA CYS A 62 2.65 -2.64 11.38
C CYS A 62 2.34 -4.12 11.61
N ASN A 63 3.38 -4.94 11.65
CA ASN A 63 3.23 -6.37 11.86
C ASN A 63 2.67 -6.67 13.25
N LEU A 64 1.97 -7.80 13.37
CA LEU A 64 1.35 -8.25 14.62
C LEU A 64 2.38 -8.28 15.77
N GLY A 65 2.06 -7.59 16.88
CA GLY A 65 2.90 -7.50 18.06
C GLY A 65 4.05 -6.50 17.96
N GLU A 66 4.22 -5.77 16.86
CA GLU A 66 5.30 -4.80 16.66
C GLU A 66 4.88 -3.32 16.85
N SER A 67 3.62 -3.05 17.17
CA SER A 67 3.14 -1.67 17.36
C SER A 67 3.89 -0.89 18.44
N HIS A 68 4.36 -1.57 19.49
CA HIS A 68 5.16 -0.94 20.54
C HIS A 68 6.51 -0.41 20.02
N ILE A 69 7.16 -1.15 19.10
CA ILE A 69 8.42 -0.72 18.46
C ILE A 69 8.15 0.49 17.55
N SER A 70 7.09 0.42 16.75
CA SER A 70 6.69 1.51 15.87
C SER A 70 6.40 2.78 16.68
N ARG A 71 5.73 2.64 17.83
CA ARG A 71 5.37 3.76 18.71
C ARG A 71 6.56 4.50 19.30
N GLU A 72 7.70 3.85 19.47
CA GLU A 72 8.92 4.49 19.97
C GLU A 72 9.51 5.50 18.96
N LEU A 73 9.24 5.32 17.67
CA LEU A 73 9.83 6.11 16.58
C LEU A 73 8.84 7.08 15.94
N LEU A 74 7.54 6.81 16.04
CA LEU A 74 6.50 7.55 15.35
C LEU A 74 5.87 8.63 16.23
N ASP A 75 5.51 9.75 15.59
CA ASP A 75 4.74 10.81 16.23
C ASP A 75 3.46 10.23 16.86
N PRO A 76 3.08 10.63 18.09
CA PRO A 76 1.87 10.15 18.76
C PRO A 76 0.57 10.38 17.96
N ALA A 77 0.53 11.35 17.06
CA ALA A 77 -0.63 11.62 16.21
C ALA A 77 -0.84 10.59 15.12
N ILE A 78 0.19 9.78 14.78
CA ILE A 78 0.08 8.72 13.79
C ILE A 78 -0.75 7.57 14.36
N GLU A 79 -1.83 7.21 13.67
CA GLU A 79 -2.64 6.05 14.02
C GLU A 79 -1.91 4.75 13.65
N LEU A 80 -1.89 3.77 14.57
CA LEU A 80 -1.27 2.46 14.36
C LEU A 80 -2.32 1.36 14.26
N PHE A 81 -2.14 0.48 13.27
CA PHE A 81 -2.97 -0.69 13.07
C PHE A 81 -2.07 -1.92 12.90
N GLU A 82 -2.41 -3.02 13.56
CA GLU A 82 -1.66 -4.28 13.46
C GLU A 82 -2.37 -5.28 12.55
N THR A 83 -1.60 -5.84 11.62
CA THR A 83 -2.00 -7.01 10.83
C THR A 83 -0.75 -7.79 10.43
N THR A 84 -0.91 -8.97 9.87
CA THR A 84 0.23 -9.67 9.25
C THR A 84 0.70 -8.88 8.04
N THR A 85 1.96 -8.51 8.00
CA THR A 85 2.63 -7.87 6.86
C THR A 85 4.02 -8.46 6.70
N GLY A 86 4.44 -8.65 5.45
CA GLY A 86 5.75 -9.21 5.10
C GLY A 86 6.69 -8.16 4.51
N ASP A 87 6.22 -6.94 4.25
CA ASP A 87 6.98 -5.89 3.59
C ASP A 87 6.64 -4.49 4.15
N ALA A 88 7.13 -3.43 3.52
CA ALA A 88 6.91 -2.04 3.91
C ALA A 88 6.51 -1.14 2.72
N TRP A 89 6.23 -1.73 1.57
CA TRP A 89 5.88 -1.02 0.34
C TRP A 89 4.38 -0.91 0.13
N CYS A 90 3.72 -0.10 0.98
CA CYS A 90 2.26 0.12 0.98
C CYS A 90 1.72 0.63 -0.37
N ARG A 91 2.55 1.25 -1.20
CA ARG A 91 2.19 1.65 -2.57
C ARG A 91 1.83 0.44 -3.43
N ASP A 92 2.49 -0.69 -3.21
CA ASP A 92 2.39 -1.88 -4.04
C ASP A 92 1.45 -2.93 -3.44
N SER A 93 1.55 -3.19 -2.13
CA SER A 93 0.71 -4.12 -1.38
C SER A 93 -0.66 -3.54 -1.03
N GLY A 94 -0.76 -2.23 -0.84
CA GLY A 94 -1.97 -1.53 -0.47
C GLY A 94 -3.01 -1.45 -1.60
N PRO A 95 -4.24 -1.02 -1.27
CA PRO A 95 -5.29 -0.85 -2.26
C PRO A 95 -5.04 0.36 -3.15
N THR A 96 -5.45 0.27 -4.43
CA THR A 96 -5.59 1.45 -5.26
C THR A 96 -6.94 2.09 -5.02
N PHE A 97 -6.97 3.22 -4.34
CA PHE A 97 -8.20 3.91 -4.00
C PHE A 97 -8.87 4.58 -5.20
N LEU A 98 -10.18 4.59 -5.16
CA LEU A 98 -11.06 5.13 -6.18
C LEU A 98 -12.09 6.03 -5.53
N THR A 99 -12.52 7.07 -6.25
CA THR A 99 -13.57 7.99 -5.80
C THR A 99 -14.80 7.87 -6.67
N HIS A 100 -15.97 8.09 -6.07
CA HIS A 100 -17.25 8.18 -6.74
C HIS A 100 -17.84 9.59 -6.55
N PRO A 101 -18.57 10.16 -7.54
CA PRO A 101 -19.13 11.51 -7.43
C PRO A 101 -20.11 11.73 -6.25
N ASP A 102 -20.68 10.67 -5.71
CA ASP A 102 -21.58 10.74 -4.53
C ASP A 102 -20.83 10.69 -3.19
N GLY A 103 -19.49 10.64 -3.21
CA GLY A 103 -18.64 10.62 -2.02
C GLY A 103 -18.27 9.22 -1.52
N ARG A 104 -18.70 8.13 -2.19
CA ARG A 104 -18.24 6.78 -1.85
C ARG A 104 -16.76 6.61 -2.18
N LEU A 105 -16.07 5.85 -1.35
CA LEU A 105 -14.70 5.40 -1.58
C LEU A 105 -14.71 3.98 -2.12
N GLY A 106 -13.95 3.73 -3.17
CA GLY A 106 -13.70 2.40 -3.69
C GLY A 106 -12.22 2.01 -3.54
N ALA A 107 -11.94 0.73 -3.67
CA ALA A 107 -10.59 0.18 -3.59
C ALA A 107 -10.42 -0.97 -4.58
N THR A 108 -9.54 -0.81 -5.56
CA THR A 108 -9.11 -1.94 -6.39
C THR A 108 -8.02 -2.70 -5.65
N LEU A 109 -8.23 -4.01 -5.52
CA LEU A 109 -7.24 -4.93 -4.99
C LEU A 109 -6.64 -5.73 -6.16
N TRP A 110 -5.39 -5.46 -6.48
CA TRP A 110 -4.66 -6.18 -7.52
C TRP A 110 -4.23 -7.58 -7.05
N THR A 111 -3.98 -8.46 -7.98
CA THR A 111 -3.22 -9.68 -7.69
C THR A 111 -1.75 -9.31 -7.59
N PHE A 112 -1.31 -8.98 -6.37
CA PHE A 112 0.10 -8.68 -6.11
C PHE A 112 0.92 -9.97 -6.06
N ASN A 113 2.05 -10.02 -6.74
CA ASN A 113 2.93 -11.19 -6.84
C ASN A 113 4.37 -10.90 -6.39
N ALA A 114 4.55 -9.95 -5.47
CA ALA A 114 5.88 -9.58 -4.94
C ALA A 114 6.90 -9.30 -6.06
N TRP A 115 6.48 -8.48 -7.03
CA TRP A 115 7.30 -8.07 -8.20
C TRP A 115 7.82 -9.23 -9.05
N GLY A 116 7.03 -10.29 -9.21
CA GLY A 116 7.38 -11.47 -10.01
C GLY A 116 7.94 -12.62 -9.19
N ASP A 117 7.54 -12.72 -7.91
CA ASP A 117 7.91 -13.81 -6.99
C ASP A 117 9.42 -14.09 -6.97
N ARG A 118 10.20 -13.04 -6.79
CA ARG A 118 11.67 -13.11 -6.72
C ARG A 118 12.18 -13.54 -5.33
N GLY A 119 11.28 -13.97 -4.44
CA GLY A 119 11.60 -14.47 -3.10
C GLY A 119 11.87 -13.36 -2.07
N PHE A 120 11.50 -12.11 -2.35
CA PHE A 120 11.69 -10.99 -1.43
C PHE A 120 10.64 -10.98 -0.30
N SER A 121 9.37 -11.30 -0.60
CA SER A 121 8.29 -11.35 0.38
C SER A 121 7.35 -12.52 0.12
N ASP A 122 6.50 -12.88 1.09
CA ASP A 122 5.41 -13.83 0.88
C ASP A 122 4.20 -13.09 0.30
N PRO A 123 3.82 -13.35 -0.97
CA PRO A 123 2.68 -12.66 -1.59
C PRO A 123 1.35 -12.88 -0.86
N THR A 124 1.26 -13.92 -0.01
CA THR A 124 0.04 -14.22 0.75
C THR A 124 -0.15 -13.20 1.87
N ASP A 125 0.92 -12.85 2.58
CA ASP A 125 0.88 -11.85 3.65
C ASP A 125 0.58 -10.46 3.08
N GLU A 126 1.19 -10.10 1.95
CA GLU A 126 1.00 -8.81 1.30
C GLU A 126 -0.43 -8.58 0.81
N ARG A 127 -1.12 -9.62 0.31
CA ARG A 127 -2.52 -9.51 -0.14
C ARG A 127 -3.48 -9.15 0.99
N HIS A 128 -3.15 -9.51 2.24
CA HIS A 128 -3.98 -9.18 3.39
C HIS A 128 -3.95 -7.69 3.72
N VAL A 129 -2.84 -7.02 3.48
CA VAL A 129 -2.68 -5.58 3.77
C VAL A 129 -3.68 -4.75 2.98
N GLY A 130 -3.78 -4.98 1.68
CA GLY A 130 -4.74 -4.26 0.82
C GLY A 130 -6.20 -4.42 1.28
N VAL A 131 -6.60 -5.64 1.63
CA VAL A 131 -7.95 -5.94 2.16
C VAL A 131 -8.16 -5.26 3.51
N PHE A 132 -7.18 -5.33 4.38
CA PHE A 132 -7.23 -4.75 5.72
C PHE A 132 -7.37 -3.22 5.67
N ILE A 133 -6.54 -2.55 4.86
CA ILE A 133 -6.60 -1.09 4.68
C ILE A 133 -7.93 -0.67 4.06
N ALA A 134 -8.41 -1.37 3.01
CA ALA A 134 -9.70 -1.08 2.39
C ALA A 134 -10.86 -1.19 3.39
N GLY A 135 -10.82 -2.20 4.26
CA GLY A 135 -11.80 -2.38 5.33
C GLY A 135 -11.79 -1.24 6.35
N LEU A 136 -10.60 -0.82 6.81
CA LEU A 136 -10.46 0.30 7.75
C LEU A 136 -10.89 1.64 7.13
N ALA A 137 -10.68 1.80 5.83
CA ALA A 137 -11.11 2.99 5.09
C ALA A 137 -12.61 3.00 4.74
N GLY A 138 -13.33 1.89 4.98
CA GLY A 138 -14.74 1.75 4.59
C GLY A 138 -14.96 1.75 3.08
N ALA A 139 -13.97 1.32 2.31
CA ALA A 139 -14.01 1.35 0.85
C ALA A 139 -14.78 0.15 0.28
N GLU A 140 -15.54 0.40 -0.80
CA GLU A 140 -16.13 -0.67 -1.62
C GLU A 140 -15.03 -1.40 -2.40
N VAL A 141 -14.91 -2.73 -2.20
CA VAL A 141 -13.80 -3.50 -2.74
C VAL A 141 -14.09 -4.05 -4.13
N PHE A 142 -13.16 -3.82 -5.04
CA PHE A 142 -13.15 -4.33 -6.41
C PHE A 142 -11.93 -5.24 -6.63
N PRO A 143 -12.05 -6.55 -6.38
CA PRO A 143 -10.93 -7.46 -6.61
C PRO A 143 -10.63 -7.59 -8.11
N SER A 144 -9.35 -7.55 -8.45
CA SER A 144 -8.85 -7.75 -9.81
C SER A 144 -8.03 -9.03 -9.91
N SER A 145 -8.27 -9.82 -10.97
CA SER A 145 -7.42 -10.95 -11.32
C SER A 145 -6.16 -10.54 -12.09
N MET A 146 -6.03 -9.26 -12.43
CA MET A 146 -4.85 -8.75 -13.11
C MET A 146 -3.69 -8.66 -12.13
N VAL A 147 -2.55 -9.24 -12.50
CA VAL A 147 -1.30 -9.07 -11.76
C VAL A 147 -0.81 -7.65 -11.98
N ASN A 148 -0.78 -6.88 -10.90
CA ASN A 148 -0.34 -5.48 -10.92
C ASN A 148 -0.02 -5.01 -9.51
N GLU A 149 0.60 -3.86 -9.41
CA GLU A 149 0.86 -3.13 -8.18
C GLU A 149 0.50 -1.65 -8.36
N GLY A 150 0.17 -0.95 -7.28
CA GLY A 150 -0.16 0.47 -7.32
C GLY A 150 0.99 1.33 -7.85
N GLY A 151 2.25 0.91 -7.61
CA GLY A 151 3.44 1.55 -8.16
C GLY A 151 3.61 1.39 -9.68
N GLY A 152 2.91 0.43 -10.30
CA GLY A 152 2.95 0.17 -11.73
C GLY A 152 2.10 1.10 -12.60
N ILE A 153 1.25 1.92 -11.99
CA ILE A 153 0.33 2.81 -12.69
C ILE A 153 0.36 4.22 -12.12
N HIS A 154 0.19 5.21 -12.99
CA HIS A 154 0.02 6.60 -12.60
C HIS A 154 -1.03 7.27 -13.49
N VAL A 155 -1.87 8.12 -12.91
CA VAL A 155 -2.99 8.77 -13.64
C VAL A 155 -3.01 10.28 -13.42
N ASP A 156 -3.52 11.01 -14.41
CA ASP A 156 -3.77 12.45 -14.31
C ASP A 156 -5.19 12.81 -13.82
N GLY A 157 -6.04 11.80 -13.61
CA GLY A 157 -7.45 11.97 -13.25
C GLY A 157 -8.33 12.48 -14.40
N GLN A 158 -7.80 12.58 -15.63
CA GLN A 158 -8.49 13.09 -16.81
C GLN A 158 -8.56 12.08 -17.96
N GLY A 159 -8.19 10.82 -17.68
CA GLY A 159 -8.24 9.72 -18.65
C GLY A 159 -6.89 9.31 -19.22
N THR A 160 -5.78 9.94 -18.80
CA THR A 160 -4.42 9.50 -19.13
C THR A 160 -3.91 8.54 -18.07
N VAL A 161 -3.35 7.41 -18.52
CA VAL A 161 -2.64 6.43 -17.67
C VAL A 161 -1.21 6.31 -18.16
N ILE A 162 -0.25 6.43 -17.25
CA ILE A 162 1.15 6.12 -17.49
C ILE A 162 1.46 4.82 -16.77
N CYS A 163 2.06 3.88 -17.47
CA CYS A 163 2.54 2.62 -16.91
C CYS A 163 3.87 2.25 -17.58
N THR A 164 4.63 1.35 -16.95
CA THR A 164 5.87 0.84 -17.56
C THR A 164 5.60 -0.49 -18.25
N GLU A 165 6.22 -0.68 -19.41
CA GLU A 165 6.14 -1.93 -20.16
C GLU A 165 6.63 -3.12 -19.32
N THR A 166 7.70 -2.94 -18.57
CA THR A 166 8.27 -3.96 -17.70
C THR A 166 7.28 -4.48 -16.65
N VAL A 167 6.51 -3.58 -16.01
CA VAL A 167 5.51 -3.98 -15.01
C VAL A 167 4.35 -4.73 -15.66
N GLN A 168 3.90 -4.25 -16.83
CA GLN A 168 2.67 -4.75 -17.46
C GLN A 168 2.89 -5.98 -18.35
N LEU A 169 4.07 -6.16 -18.94
CA LEU A 169 4.34 -7.16 -19.97
C LEU A 169 5.46 -8.14 -19.63
N GLU A 170 6.21 -7.95 -18.55
CA GLU A 170 7.29 -8.88 -18.18
C GLU A 170 6.70 -10.23 -17.76
N ILE A 171 7.19 -11.31 -18.39
CA ILE A 171 6.80 -12.69 -18.05
C ILE A 171 7.21 -12.98 -16.61
N GLY A 172 6.25 -13.44 -15.81
CA GLY A 172 6.43 -13.68 -14.37
C GLY A 172 6.05 -12.49 -13.49
N ARG A 173 5.91 -11.28 -14.02
CA ARG A 173 5.32 -10.12 -13.33
C ARG A 173 3.85 -9.92 -13.65
N ALA A 174 3.48 -10.08 -14.91
CA ALA A 174 2.12 -9.84 -15.38
C ALA A 174 1.34 -11.13 -15.74
N HIS A 175 2.01 -12.27 -15.81
CA HIS A 175 1.43 -13.54 -16.27
C HIS A 175 1.85 -14.68 -15.33
N VAL A 176 1.23 -14.80 -14.21
CA VAL A 176 1.27 -16.00 -13.35
C VAL A 176 -0.07 -16.67 -13.36
#